data_0928a26c9614a9af05745026cb01efb0
#
_entry.id   0928a26c9614a9af05745026cb01efb0
#
_cell.length_a   1.000
_cell.length_b   1.000
_cell.length_c   1.000
_cell.angle_alpha   90.00
_cell.angle_beta   90.00
_cell.angle_gamma   90.00
#
_symmetry.space_group_name_H-M   'P 1'
#
loop_
_entity.id
_entity.type
_entity.pdbx_description
1 polymer ?
#
loop_
_entity_poly.entity_id
_entity_poly.type
_entity_poly.pdbx_seq_one_letter_code
_entity_poly.pdbx_strand_id
1 'polypeptide(L)'
;MGLYHIFLRLFHIIFVGGLFLYVGINGIKIPAFIFPLLKYLGIIIIIYHLYKGYLKISNDKSAWVNYIHIFLVGPLLLVIGLNGIDTSRKYFELLLMLCMSAIGYHGYYLLF
;
A
#
# COMPACT_ATOMS: atom_id res chain seq x y z
N MET A 1 15.27 -4.22 17.50
CA MET A 1 13.97 -4.32 16.83
C MET A 1 13.35 -5.66 17.13
N GLY A 2 12.08 -5.66 17.57
CA GLY A 2 11.37 -6.89 17.87
C GLY A 2 11.05 -7.72 16.62
N LEU A 3 10.82 -9.03 16.82
CA LEU A 3 10.49 -9.96 15.74
C LEU A 3 9.28 -9.50 14.92
N TYR A 4 8.26 -8.97 15.61
CA TYR A 4 7.06 -8.43 14.95
C TYR A 4 7.41 -7.32 13.95
N HIS A 5 8.28 -6.40 14.34
CA HIS A 5 8.68 -5.29 13.48
C HIS A 5 9.51 -5.75 12.28
N ILE A 6 10.40 -6.74 12.48
CA ILE A 6 11.15 -7.32 11.38
C ILE A 6 10.20 -7.98 10.38
N PHE A 7 9.25 -8.75 10.86
CA PHE A 7 8.26 -9.41 10.01
C PHE A 7 7.41 -8.39 9.24
N LEU A 8 6.95 -7.35 9.94
CA LEU A 8 6.17 -6.27 9.33
C LEU A 8 6.94 -5.58 8.18
N ARG A 9 8.22 -5.26 8.43
CA ARG A 9 9.07 -4.62 7.42
C ARG A 9 9.27 -5.51 6.21
N LEU A 10 9.62 -6.78 6.43
CA LEU A 10 9.82 -7.74 5.35
C LEU A 10 8.55 -7.97 4.55
N PHE A 11 7.41 -8.05 5.22
CA PHE A 11 6.11 -8.20 4.56
C PHE A 11 5.87 -7.04 3.59
N HIS A 12 6.10 -5.80 4.03
CA HIS A 12 5.87 -4.64 3.18
C HIS A 12 6.87 -4.57 2.03
N ILE A 13 8.12 -4.95 2.25
CA ILE A 13 9.12 -4.93 1.18
C ILE A 13 8.82 -6.01 0.13
N ILE A 14 8.55 -7.23 0.57
CA ILE A 14 8.42 -8.37 -0.34
C ILE A 14 7.03 -8.45 -0.95
N PHE A 15 5.98 -8.55 -0.12
CA PHE A 15 4.62 -8.77 -0.62
C PHE A 15 3.98 -7.50 -1.15
N VAL A 16 3.99 -6.43 -0.37
CA VAL A 16 3.39 -5.16 -0.78
C VAL A 16 4.21 -4.54 -1.91
N GLY A 17 5.53 -4.46 -1.73
CA GLY A 17 6.43 -3.94 -2.77
C GLY A 17 6.35 -4.77 -4.03
N GLY A 18 6.37 -6.10 -3.92
CA GLY A 18 6.27 -7.01 -5.05
C GLY A 18 4.95 -6.87 -5.82
N LEU A 19 3.83 -6.80 -5.10
CA LEU A 19 2.52 -6.60 -5.71
C LEU A 19 2.43 -5.26 -6.43
N PHE A 20 2.85 -4.18 -5.78
CA PHE A 20 2.80 -2.84 -6.37
C PHE A 20 3.71 -2.73 -7.58
N LEU A 21 4.89 -3.36 -7.53
CA LEU A 21 5.82 -3.38 -8.66
C LEU A 21 5.21 -4.13 -9.84
N TYR A 22 4.65 -5.31 -9.57
CA TYR A 22 4.03 -6.14 -10.61
C TYR A 22 2.87 -5.40 -11.29
N VAL A 23 1.94 -4.88 -10.50
CA VAL A 23 0.78 -4.15 -11.02
C VAL A 23 1.21 -2.86 -11.72
N GLY A 24 2.13 -2.11 -11.11
CA GLY A 24 2.59 -0.84 -11.67
C GLY A 24 3.29 -0.99 -13.02
N ILE A 25 4.10 -2.03 -13.18
CA ILE A 25 4.82 -2.28 -14.43
C ILE A 25 3.87 -2.77 -15.52
N ASN A 26 2.98 -3.72 -15.19
CA ASN A 26 2.13 -4.37 -16.19
C ASN A 26 0.86 -3.57 -16.50
N GLY A 27 0.42 -2.72 -15.60
CA GLY A 27 -0.74 -1.87 -15.81
C GLY A 27 -1.98 -2.67 -16.15
N ILE A 28 -2.68 -2.28 -17.21
CA ILE A 28 -3.93 -2.93 -17.62
C ILE A 28 -3.74 -4.37 -18.13
N LYS A 29 -2.51 -4.81 -18.30
CA LYS A 29 -2.20 -6.17 -18.79
C LYS A 29 -2.22 -7.23 -17.68
N ILE A 30 -2.44 -6.84 -16.44
CA ILE A 30 -2.55 -7.81 -15.33
C ILE A 30 -3.79 -8.70 -15.53
N PRO A 31 -3.79 -9.93 -14.97
CA PRO A 31 -4.97 -10.78 -15.02
C PRO A 31 -6.20 -10.08 -14.44
N ALA A 32 -7.36 -10.30 -15.05
CA ALA A 32 -8.59 -9.59 -14.70
C ALA A 32 -8.97 -9.73 -13.22
N PHE A 33 -8.67 -10.88 -12.60
CA PHE A 33 -9.03 -11.10 -11.18
C PHE A 33 -8.24 -10.22 -10.22
N ILE A 34 -7.11 -9.65 -10.66
CA ILE A 34 -6.30 -8.78 -9.81
C ILE A 34 -7.04 -7.46 -9.51
N PHE A 35 -7.84 -6.95 -10.46
CA PHE A 35 -8.55 -5.68 -10.23
C PHE A 35 -9.52 -5.75 -9.04
N PRO A 36 -10.42 -6.75 -8.93
CA PRO A 36 -11.23 -6.88 -7.70
C PRO A 36 -10.39 -7.08 -6.45
N LEU A 37 -9.27 -7.79 -6.55
CA LEU A 37 -8.36 -7.99 -5.43
C LEU A 37 -7.82 -6.66 -4.93
N LEU A 38 -7.38 -5.77 -5.84
CA LEU A 38 -6.89 -4.44 -5.48
C LEU A 38 -7.99 -3.59 -4.84
N LYS A 39 -9.21 -3.67 -5.35
CA LYS A 39 -10.35 -2.96 -4.78
C LYS A 39 -10.58 -3.35 -3.33
N TYR A 40 -10.66 -4.63 -3.04
CA TYR A 40 -10.90 -5.11 -1.67
C TYR A 40 -9.70 -4.82 -0.78
N LEU A 41 -8.48 -4.97 -1.29
CA LEU A 41 -7.27 -4.65 -0.55
C LEU A 41 -7.25 -3.16 -0.17
N GLY A 42 -7.64 -2.29 -1.08
CA GLY A 42 -7.74 -0.84 -0.80
C GLY A 42 -8.71 -0.55 0.33
N ILE A 43 -9.88 -1.19 0.32
CA ILE A 43 -10.88 -1.03 1.38
C ILE A 43 -10.32 -1.52 2.72
N ILE A 44 -9.70 -2.69 2.73
CA ILE A 44 -9.12 -3.28 3.95
C ILE A 44 -8.03 -2.38 4.52
N ILE A 45 -7.17 -1.85 3.67
CA ILE A 45 -6.09 -0.94 4.08
C ILE A 45 -6.67 0.31 4.73
N ILE A 46 -7.71 0.90 4.13
CA ILE A 46 -8.34 2.10 4.70
C ILE A 46 -8.92 1.80 6.08
N ILE A 47 -9.69 0.73 6.21
CA ILE A 47 -10.33 0.37 7.48
C ILE A 47 -9.28 0.06 8.55
N TYR A 48 -8.28 -0.76 8.21
CA TYR A 48 -7.23 -1.14 9.15
C TYR A 48 -6.45 0.06 9.64
N HIS A 49 -6.07 0.96 8.73
CA HIS A 49 -5.28 2.13 9.11
C HIS A 49 -6.11 3.22 9.80
N LEU A 50 -7.42 3.30 9.56
CA LEU A 50 -8.30 4.13 10.37
C LEU A 50 -8.29 3.67 11.82
N TYR A 51 -8.41 2.36 12.05
CA TYR A 51 -8.38 1.78 13.38
C TYR A 51 -7.02 2.02 14.06
N LYS A 52 -5.92 1.69 13.37
CA LYS A 52 -4.57 1.87 13.93
C LYS A 52 -4.22 3.35 14.15
N GLY A 53 -4.64 4.21 13.24
CA GLY A 53 -4.42 5.65 13.39
C GLY A 53 -5.18 6.21 14.59
N TYR A 54 -6.42 5.78 14.78
CA TYR A 54 -7.19 6.16 15.95
C TYR A 54 -6.49 5.75 17.25
N LEU A 55 -6.00 4.51 17.33
CA LEU A 55 -5.28 4.04 18.52
C LEU A 55 -4.02 4.86 18.80
N LYS A 56 -3.28 5.20 17.75
CA LYS A 56 -2.05 6.01 17.90
C LYS A 56 -2.38 7.40 18.43
N ILE A 57 -3.38 8.05 17.85
CA ILE A 57 -3.80 9.39 18.28
C ILE A 57 -4.29 9.37 19.73
N SER A 58 -5.06 8.33 20.10
CA SER A 58 -5.56 8.17 21.46
C SER A 58 -4.44 7.99 22.50
N ASN A 59 -3.27 7.53 22.06
CA ASN A 59 -2.09 7.31 22.91
C ASN A 59 -1.00 8.35 22.67
N ASP A 60 -1.36 9.51 22.11
CA ASP A 60 -0.45 10.62 21.84
C ASP A 60 0.73 10.24 20.96
N LYS A 61 0.53 9.27 20.04
CA LYS A 61 1.54 8.85 19.07
C LYS A 61 1.21 9.41 17.69
N SER A 62 2.27 9.62 16.90
CA SER A 62 2.11 10.10 15.52
C SER A 62 1.51 9.01 14.64
N ALA A 63 0.52 9.39 13.86
CA ALA A 63 -0.18 8.51 12.94
C ALA A 63 0.06 8.88 11.46
N TRP A 64 1.14 9.59 11.15
CA TRP A 64 1.33 10.11 9.79
C TRP A 64 1.43 9.03 8.73
N VAL A 65 2.05 7.89 9.05
CA VAL A 65 2.13 6.76 8.12
C VAL A 65 0.74 6.17 7.86
N ASN A 66 -0.09 6.11 8.90
CA ASN A 66 -1.47 5.66 8.75
C ASN A 66 -2.27 6.59 7.85
N TYR A 67 -2.06 7.91 7.94
CA TYR A 67 -2.70 8.87 7.04
C TYR A 67 -2.30 8.66 5.59
N ILE A 68 -1.03 8.33 5.32
CA ILE A 68 -0.59 8.01 3.95
C ILE A 68 -1.37 6.82 3.41
N HIS A 69 -1.56 5.77 4.21
CA HIS A 69 -2.32 4.60 3.79
C HIS A 69 -3.80 4.92 3.55
N ILE A 70 -4.39 5.78 4.40
CA ILE A 70 -5.81 6.14 4.28
C ILE A 70 -6.06 7.04 3.08
N PHE A 71 -5.18 8.01 2.82
CA PHE A 71 -5.44 9.06 1.84
C PHE A 71 -4.72 8.85 0.50
N LEU A 72 -3.71 7.99 0.44
CA LEU A 72 -2.97 7.72 -0.78
C LEU A 72 -3.04 6.25 -1.20
N VAL A 73 -2.55 5.34 -0.37
CA VAL A 73 -2.40 3.93 -0.75
C VAL A 73 -3.76 3.27 -0.98
N GLY A 74 -4.64 3.34 0.01
CA GLY A 74 -5.96 2.72 -0.07
C GLY A 74 -6.79 3.28 -1.23
N PRO A 75 -6.96 4.60 -1.33
CA PRO A 75 -7.71 5.20 -2.44
C PRO A 75 -7.12 4.88 -3.81
N LEU A 76 -5.81 4.86 -3.96
CA LEU A 76 -5.18 4.52 -5.24
C LEU A 76 -5.51 3.09 -5.67
N LEU A 77 -5.39 2.14 -4.75
CA LEU A 77 -5.75 0.75 -5.03
C LEU A 77 -7.24 0.62 -5.38
N LEU A 78 -8.08 1.36 -4.67
CA LEU A 78 -9.53 1.36 -4.92
C LEU A 78 -9.85 1.89 -6.31
N VAL A 79 -9.23 3.01 -6.71
CA VAL A 79 -9.42 3.60 -8.04
C VAL A 79 -9.00 2.62 -9.13
N ILE A 80 -7.82 2.02 -9.02
CA ILE A 80 -7.34 1.04 -10.00
C ILE A 80 -8.28 -0.15 -10.05
N GLY A 81 -8.69 -0.68 -8.90
CA GLY A 81 -9.58 -1.83 -8.82
C GLY A 81 -10.95 -1.56 -9.41
N LEU A 82 -11.50 -0.37 -9.22
CA LEU A 82 -12.82 0.01 -9.76
C LEU A 82 -12.76 0.29 -11.26
N ASN A 83 -11.72 0.95 -11.74
CA ASN A 83 -11.60 1.31 -13.16
C ASN A 83 -11.15 0.12 -14.03
N GLY A 84 -10.45 -0.85 -13.46
CA GLY A 84 -10.01 -2.03 -14.20
C GLY A 84 -9.18 -1.65 -15.43
N ILE A 85 -9.55 -2.21 -16.57
CA ILE A 85 -8.82 -1.97 -17.83
C ILE A 85 -8.94 -0.53 -18.33
N ASP A 86 -9.86 0.25 -17.79
CA ASP A 86 -10.02 1.67 -18.12
C ASP A 86 -9.15 2.58 -17.27
N THR A 87 -8.32 2.02 -16.40
CA THR A 87 -7.43 2.79 -15.53
C THR A 87 -6.39 3.53 -16.35
N SER A 88 -6.26 4.85 -16.10
CA SER A 88 -5.24 5.68 -16.73
C SER A 88 -3.84 5.27 -16.25
N ARG A 89 -2.87 5.36 -17.16
CA ARG A 89 -1.48 5.01 -16.89
C ARG A 89 -0.90 5.76 -15.68
N LYS A 90 -1.31 7.00 -15.47
CA LYS A 90 -0.78 7.81 -14.36
C LYS A 90 -1.02 7.15 -12.98
N TYR A 91 -2.11 6.39 -12.83
CA TYR A 91 -2.37 5.71 -11.56
C TYR A 91 -1.40 4.56 -11.32
N PHE A 92 -1.00 3.85 -12.39
CA PHE A 92 0.03 2.81 -12.27
C PHE A 92 1.41 3.42 -12.00
N GLU A 93 1.71 4.57 -12.56
CA GLU A 93 2.95 5.30 -12.27
C GLU A 93 2.98 5.75 -10.81
N LEU A 94 1.87 6.26 -10.27
CA LEU A 94 1.76 6.60 -8.85
C LEU A 94 1.96 5.36 -7.97
N LEU A 95 1.45 4.22 -8.39
CA LEU A 95 1.64 2.96 -7.66
C LEU A 95 3.11 2.56 -7.62
N LEU A 96 3.84 2.76 -8.71
CA LEU A 96 5.28 2.52 -8.73
C LEU A 96 6.02 3.44 -7.77
N MET A 97 5.62 4.71 -7.68
CA MET A 97 6.20 5.65 -6.72
C MET A 97 5.94 5.21 -5.29
N LEU A 98 4.72 4.73 -5.00
CA LEU A 98 4.40 4.19 -3.68
C LEU A 98 5.16 2.90 -3.40
N CYS A 99 5.39 2.07 -4.40
CA CYS A 99 6.23 0.88 -4.29
C CYS A 99 7.64 1.25 -3.80
N MET A 100 8.27 2.22 -4.46
CA MET A 100 9.60 2.67 -4.08
C MET A 100 9.60 3.27 -2.67
N SER A 101 8.58 4.05 -2.34
CA SER A 101 8.44 4.64 -1.01
C SER A 101 8.29 3.58 0.07
N ALA A 102 7.49 2.54 -0.18
CA ALA A 102 7.30 1.44 0.78
C ALA A 102 8.60 0.67 1.00
N ILE A 103 9.28 0.32 -0.08
CA ILE A 103 10.56 -0.40 0.01
C ILE A 103 11.60 0.46 0.72
N GLY A 104 11.71 1.73 0.36
CA GLY A 104 12.68 2.64 0.96
C GLY A 104 12.41 2.89 2.43
N TYR A 105 11.17 3.19 2.79
CA TYR A 105 10.79 3.46 4.17
C TYR A 105 11.03 2.24 5.07
N HIS A 106 10.47 1.10 4.68
CA HIS A 106 10.61 -0.11 5.49
C HIS A 106 12.02 -0.67 5.46
N GLY A 107 12.72 -0.54 4.32
CA GLY A 107 14.12 -0.94 4.22
C GLY A 107 15.03 -0.12 5.12
N TYR A 108 14.81 1.20 5.15
CA TYR A 108 15.58 2.07 6.04
C TYR A 108 15.45 1.64 7.50
N TYR A 109 14.22 1.42 7.97
CA TYR A 109 14.00 1.03 9.37
C TYR A 109 14.38 -0.41 9.67
N LEU A 110 14.53 -1.26 8.66
CA LEU A 110 15.05 -2.60 8.83
C LEU A 110 16.57 -2.61 9.05
N LEU A 111 17.28 -1.72 8.32
CA LEU A 111 18.74 -1.69 8.31
C LEU A 111 19.32 -0.75 9.39
N PHE A 112 18.61 0.29 9.73
CA PHE A 112 19.09 1.34 10.65
C PHE A 112 18.14 1.54 11.81
#